data_c46e100157086f6eae06044e6eb86fe5
#
_entry.id   c46e100157086f6eae06044e6eb86fe5
#
_cell.length_a   1.000
_cell.length_b   1.000
_cell.length_c   1.000
_cell.angle_alpha   90.00
_cell.angle_beta   90.00
_cell.angle_gamma   90.00
#
_symmetry.space_group_name_H-M   'P 1'
#
loop_
_entity.id
_entity.type
_entity.pdbx_description
1 polymer ?
#
loop_
_entity_poly.entity_id
_entity_poly.type
_entity_poly.pdbx_seq_one_letter_code
_entity_poly.pdbx_strand_id
1 'polypeptide(L)'
;REYIEKCGPVSSETLPVEGRIHWHSAIHWSGSWGGETNAARAVLEQLYSAGELIIHHKEGARKFYDLASRHLDGVLLNTPDLLPDEAAHRKWRVLRRIGAIGLLWNRPSDAWLNIWGMKAEERKAAFQTLLEEKALLTIRVSGIKESLFCHAEDRDLLTEACSEKHFTRRCELLAPLDPLLWDRRLIEALFGFSYKWEIYTPTGHRKYGYYTLPILYGERFAGRAEIVCERKEHALTVKNIWLERKVSPSFADAFRGCIARFAKFNACESIRWEKAAEGALLI
;
A
#
# COMPACT_ATOMS: atom_id res chain seq x y z
N ARG A 1 6.20 29.96 -9.46
CA ARG A 1 4.90 30.41 -8.98
C ARG A 1 4.34 31.51 -9.87
N GLU A 2 5.03 32.65 -10.04
CA GLU A 2 4.59 33.80 -10.85
C GLU A 2 4.11 33.40 -12.26
N TYR A 3 4.75 32.43 -12.89
CA TYR A 3 4.35 31.96 -14.20
C TYR A 3 2.96 31.27 -14.15
N ILE A 4 2.71 30.43 -13.12
CA ILE A 4 1.41 29.77 -12.92
C ILE A 4 0.34 30.82 -12.55
N GLU A 5 0.71 31.84 -11.80
CA GLU A 5 -0.19 32.97 -11.47
C GLU A 5 -0.69 33.66 -12.72
N LYS A 6 0.17 33.85 -13.70
CA LYS A 6 -0.17 34.58 -14.96
C LYS A 6 -0.86 33.68 -15.98
N CYS A 7 -0.41 32.42 -16.12
CA CYS A 7 -0.80 31.55 -17.23
C CYS A 7 -1.84 30.49 -16.85
N GLY A 8 -2.14 30.30 -15.55
CA GLY A 8 -2.99 29.22 -15.09
C GLY A 8 -2.26 27.87 -15.01
N PRO A 9 -2.98 26.74 -15.05
CA PRO A 9 -2.40 25.41 -14.86
C PRO A 9 -1.32 25.09 -15.90
N VAL A 10 -0.19 24.53 -15.46
CA VAL A 10 0.96 24.18 -16.30
C VAL A 10 1.37 22.72 -16.14
N SER A 11 1.94 22.16 -17.20
CA SER A 11 2.64 20.87 -17.18
C SER A 11 4.16 21.06 -17.23
N SER A 12 4.92 19.99 -17.05
CA SER A 12 6.38 20.03 -17.24
C SER A 12 6.82 20.32 -18.68
N GLU A 13 5.91 20.27 -19.64
CA GLU A 13 6.17 20.57 -21.04
C GLU A 13 5.86 22.04 -21.39
N THR A 14 4.93 22.66 -20.63
CA THR A 14 4.49 24.04 -20.87
C THR A 14 5.18 25.06 -19.95
N LEU A 15 5.80 24.60 -18.85
CA LEU A 15 6.56 25.46 -17.96
C LEU A 15 7.90 25.83 -18.63
N PRO A 16 8.23 27.12 -18.83
CA PRO A 16 9.44 27.56 -19.51
C PRO A 16 10.68 27.46 -18.60
N VAL A 17 11.00 26.26 -18.15
CA VAL A 17 12.20 25.93 -17.39
C VAL A 17 12.94 24.86 -18.15
N GLU A 18 14.07 25.21 -18.71
CA GLU A 18 14.92 24.34 -19.50
C GLU A 18 15.99 23.66 -18.65
N GLY A 19 16.56 22.59 -19.20
CA GLY A 19 17.68 21.85 -18.62
C GLY A 19 17.27 20.56 -17.94
N ARG A 20 18.31 19.84 -17.53
CA ARG A 20 18.21 18.58 -16.77
C ARG A 20 18.95 18.76 -15.46
N ILE A 21 18.40 18.24 -14.41
CA ILE A 21 18.98 18.27 -13.08
C ILE A 21 18.98 16.88 -12.46
N HIS A 22 19.97 16.65 -11.63
CA HIS A 22 19.99 15.45 -10.79
C HIS A 22 19.00 15.69 -9.64
N TRP A 23 17.93 14.92 -9.62
CA TRP A 23 16.88 15.08 -8.63
C TRP A 23 16.30 13.73 -8.22
N HIS A 24 16.03 13.62 -6.93
CA HIS A 24 15.39 12.45 -6.34
C HIS A 24 14.01 12.84 -5.85
N SER A 25 13.00 12.09 -6.28
CA SER A 25 11.68 12.19 -5.68
C SER A 25 11.77 11.93 -4.17
N ALA A 26 10.98 12.66 -3.39
CA ALA A 26 10.83 12.41 -1.95
C ALA A 26 10.33 10.98 -1.65
N ILE A 27 9.73 10.32 -2.64
CA ILE A 27 9.24 8.95 -2.54
C ILE A 27 10.23 8.03 -3.24
N HIS A 28 11.07 7.35 -2.46
CA HIS A 28 11.94 6.28 -2.95
C HIS A 28 11.20 4.94 -2.87
N TRP A 29 10.78 4.43 -4.01
CA TRP A 29 10.49 2.99 -4.15
C TRP A 29 11.83 2.24 -4.21
N SER A 30 11.88 1.04 -3.69
CA SER A 30 13.11 0.22 -3.64
C SER A 30 13.85 0.18 -4.99
N GLY A 31 15.03 0.75 -5.05
CA GLY A 31 15.91 0.80 -6.23
C GLY A 31 16.67 2.14 -6.31
N SER A 32 17.79 2.16 -6.99
CA SER A 32 18.54 3.38 -7.28
C SER A 32 17.87 4.14 -8.44
N TRP A 33 16.81 4.88 -8.12
CA TRP A 33 16.12 5.77 -9.06
C TRP A 33 16.74 7.18 -9.02
N GLY A 34 18.06 7.26 -8.95
CA GLY A 34 18.80 8.49 -9.09
C GLY A 34 19.14 8.70 -10.56
N GLY A 35 18.63 9.75 -11.15
CA GLY A 35 18.94 10.09 -12.53
C GLY A 35 18.66 11.56 -12.82
N GLU A 36 19.13 12.01 -13.97
CA GLU A 36 18.77 13.32 -14.47
C GLU A 36 17.29 13.34 -14.90
N THR A 37 16.58 14.35 -14.47
CA THR A 37 15.21 14.65 -14.90
C THR A 37 15.12 16.05 -15.49
N ASN A 38 14.03 16.31 -16.20
CA ASN A 38 13.71 17.64 -16.68
C ASN A 38 13.53 18.60 -15.49
N ALA A 39 14.20 19.77 -15.52
CA ALA A 39 14.18 20.74 -14.45
C ALA A 39 12.76 21.25 -14.15
N ALA A 40 11.95 21.50 -15.18
CA ALA A 40 10.55 21.89 -15.02
C ALA A 40 9.75 20.84 -14.22
N ARG A 41 9.94 19.56 -14.53
CA ARG A 41 9.29 18.46 -13.79
C ARG A 41 9.73 18.43 -12.33
N ALA A 42 11.02 18.54 -12.06
CA ALA A 42 11.54 18.53 -10.70
C ALA A 42 10.99 19.66 -9.85
N VAL A 43 10.95 20.88 -10.41
CA VAL A 43 10.38 22.07 -9.73
C VAL A 43 8.90 21.86 -9.42
N LEU A 44 8.11 21.39 -10.39
CA LEU A 44 6.68 21.15 -10.19
C LEU A 44 6.43 20.08 -9.13
N GLU A 45 7.17 18.96 -9.16
CA GLU A 45 7.03 17.89 -8.17
C GLU A 45 7.49 18.33 -6.77
N GLN A 46 8.50 19.19 -6.67
CA GLN A 46 8.94 19.73 -5.39
C GLN A 46 7.90 20.67 -4.79
N LEU A 47 7.38 21.63 -5.56
CA LEU A 47 6.33 22.54 -5.10
C LEU A 47 5.03 21.80 -4.76
N TYR A 48 4.69 20.76 -5.52
CA TYR A 48 3.57 19.86 -5.20
C TYR A 48 3.79 19.14 -3.87
N SER A 49 4.99 18.59 -3.65
CA SER A 49 5.33 17.92 -2.39
C SER A 49 5.36 18.86 -1.19
N ALA A 50 5.65 20.13 -1.42
CA ALA A 50 5.60 21.18 -0.41
C ALA A 50 4.17 21.70 -0.13
N GLY A 51 3.15 21.22 -0.87
CA GLY A 51 1.77 21.67 -0.73
C GLY A 51 1.45 23.01 -1.38
N GLU A 52 2.39 23.59 -2.13
CA GLU A 52 2.19 24.88 -2.83
C GLU A 52 1.40 24.75 -4.12
N LEU A 53 1.50 23.57 -4.77
CA LEU A 53 0.75 23.21 -5.96
C LEU A 53 -0.17 22.02 -5.69
N ILE A 54 -1.24 21.96 -6.47
CA ILE A 54 -2.10 20.78 -6.59
C ILE A 54 -2.04 20.22 -8.01
N ILE A 55 -2.46 19.00 -8.22
CA ILE A 55 -2.76 18.48 -9.55
C ILE A 55 -4.16 18.94 -9.92
N HIS A 56 -4.26 19.94 -10.80
CA HIS A 56 -5.52 20.49 -11.27
C HIS A 56 -6.29 19.48 -12.14
N HIS A 57 -5.60 18.92 -13.16
CA HIS A 57 -6.17 17.88 -14.02
C HIS A 57 -5.07 17.03 -14.64
N LYS A 58 -5.48 15.99 -15.36
CA LYS A 58 -4.57 15.14 -16.14
C LYS A 58 -5.09 14.98 -17.57
N GLU A 59 -4.17 14.98 -18.52
CA GLU A 59 -4.39 14.56 -19.90
C GLU A 59 -3.59 13.27 -20.15
N GLY A 60 -4.26 12.14 -20.10
CA GLY A 60 -3.57 10.85 -20.05
C GLY A 60 -2.66 10.73 -18.84
N ALA A 61 -1.36 10.55 -19.06
CA ALA A 61 -0.35 10.50 -17.99
C ALA A 61 0.21 11.88 -17.60
N ARG A 62 -0.04 12.92 -18.42
CA ARG A 62 0.45 14.28 -18.19
C ARG A 62 -0.33 14.96 -17.08
N LYS A 63 0.37 15.47 -16.08
CA LYS A 63 -0.20 16.22 -14.96
C LYS A 63 -0.10 17.72 -15.24
N PHE A 64 -1.19 18.43 -14.96
CA PHE A 64 -1.22 19.91 -14.95
C PHE A 64 -1.34 20.36 -13.50
N TYR A 65 -0.45 21.25 -13.11
CA TYR A 65 -0.33 21.77 -11.76
C TYR A 65 -0.83 23.21 -11.69
N ASP A 66 -1.56 23.53 -10.65
CA ASP A 66 -1.98 24.92 -10.34
C ASP A 66 -1.69 25.24 -8.87
N LEU A 67 -1.77 26.51 -8.53
CA LEU A 67 -1.53 27.00 -7.18
C LEU A 67 -2.58 26.45 -6.21
N ALA A 68 -2.14 25.88 -5.11
CA ALA A 68 -3.02 25.38 -4.05
C ALA A 68 -3.96 26.48 -3.52
N SER A 69 -3.47 27.72 -3.45
CA SER A 69 -4.23 28.89 -2.99
C SER A 69 -5.44 29.26 -3.84
N ARG A 70 -5.54 28.77 -5.06
CA ARG A 70 -6.71 29.00 -5.93
C ARG A 70 -7.83 27.98 -5.69
N HIS A 71 -7.52 26.87 -5.08
CA HIS A 71 -8.41 25.71 -5.00
C HIS A 71 -8.72 25.27 -3.57
N LEU A 72 -7.90 25.68 -2.61
CA LEU A 72 -8.08 25.36 -1.21
C LEU A 72 -8.45 26.62 -0.42
N ASP A 73 -9.26 26.42 0.60
CA ASP A 73 -9.67 27.50 1.50
C ASP A 73 -8.46 28.13 2.19
N GLY A 74 -8.43 29.47 2.24
CA GLY A 74 -7.36 30.21 2.87
C GLY A 74 -7.22 29.93 4.37
N VAL A 75 -8.30 29.57 5.07
CA VAL A 75 -8.25 29.14 6.48
C VAL A 75 -7.47 27.85 6.59
N LEU A 76 -7.72 26.88 5.70
CA LEU A 76 -7.00 25.59 5.67
C LEU A 76 -5.51 25.79 5.40
N LEU A 77 -5.17 26.62 4.41
CA LEU A 77 -3.77 26.88 4.03
C LEU A 77 -2.97 27.63 5.09
N ASN A 78 -3.63 28.44 5.91
CA ASN A 78 -2.99 29.23 6.99
C ASN A 78 -3.16 28.58 8.37
N THR A 79 -3.78 27.40 8.46
CA THR A 79 -3.88 26.66 9.72
C THR A 79 -2.48 26.26 10.19
N PRO A 80 -2.07 26.62 11.41
CA PRO A 80 -0.78 26.20 11.94
C PRO A 80 -0.64 24.70 11.98
N ASP A 81 0.57 24.19 11.77
CA ASP A 81 0.86 22.79 11.97
C ASP A 81 0.65 22.43 13.46
N LEU A 82 -0.18 21.43 13.70
CA LEU A 82 -0.44 20.90 15.05
C LEU A 82 0.72 20.07 15.60
N LEU A 83 1.70 19.74 14.77
CA LEU A 83 2.87 18.95 15.10
C LEU A 83 4.13 19.84 15.04
N PRO A 84 4.42 20.61 16.10
CA PRO A 84 5.38 21.71 16.08
C PRO A 84 6.84 21.28 15.91
N ASP A 85 7.15 20.03 16.14
CA ASP A 85 8.52 19.50 16.08
C ASP A 85 8.60 18.14 15.41
N GLU A 86 9.82 17.79 15.03
CA GLU A 86 10.15 16.53 14.34
C GLU A 86 9.80 15.28 15.17
N ALA A 87 9.89 15.33 16.49
CA ALA A 87 9.60 14.19 17.36
C ALA A 87 8.09 13.93 17.40
N ALA A 88 7.28 15.00 17.57
CA ALA A 88 5.83 14.94 17.49
C ALA A 88 5.35 14.41 16.13
N HIS A 89 5.98 14.89 15.05
CA HIS A 89 5.66 14.46 13.69
C HIS A 89 6.02 12.97 13.47
N ARG A 90 7.19 12.51 13.94
CA ARG A 90 7.57 11.09 13.86
C ARG A 90 6.64 10.20 14.69
N LYS A 91 6.31 10.63 15.91
CA LYS A 91 5.34 9.95 16.78
C LYS A 91 3.99 9.78 16.09
N TRP A 92 3.44 10.85 15.55
CA TRP A 92 2.18 10.82 14.80
C TRP A 92 2.24 9.86 13.59
N ARG A 93 3.34 9.88 12.83
CA ARG A 93 3.51 8.96 11.69
C ARG A 93 3.60 7.51 12.12
N VAL A 94 4.28 7.21 13.21
CA VAL A 94 4.32 5.85 13.77
C VAL A 94 2.92 5.39 14.15
N LEU A 95 2.17 6.20 14.88
CA LEU A 95 0.80 5.89 15.29
C LEU A 95 -0.10 5.63 14.08
N ARG A 96 -0.08 6.52 13.09
CA ARG A 96 -0.84 6.32 11.83
C ARG A 96 -0.45 5.06 11.08
N ARG A 97 0.83 4.70 11.10
CA ARG A 97 1.31 3.51 10.41
C ARG A 97 0.83 2.23 11.10
N ILE A 98 0.82 2.22 12.42
CA ILE A 98 0.25 1.13 13.22
C ILE A 98 -1.25 1.00 12.93
N GLY A 99 -2.00 2.08 12.95
CA GLY A 99 -3.45 2.05 12.66
C GLY A 99 -3.78 1.63 11.23
N ALA A 100 -2.93 1.96 10.25
CA ALA A 100 -3.15 1.56 8.85
C ALA A 100 -2.97 0.04 8.62
N ILE A 101 -2.13 -0.62 9.42
CA ILE A 101 -1.83 -2.06 9.31
C ILE A 101 -2.61 -2.85 10.37
N GLY A 102 -2.95 -2.22 11.48
CA GLY A 102 -3.66 -2.79 12.62
C GLY A 102 -2.72 -3.37 13.68
N LEU A 103 -1.67 -4.06 13.29
CA LEU A 103 -0.71 -4.68 14.20
C LEU A 103 0.71 -4.60 13.63
N LEU A 104 1.64 -3.96 14.33
CA LEU A 104 3.03 -3.81 13.92
C LEU A 104 4.02 -4.07 15.05
N TRP A 105 5.24 -4.40 14.68
CA TRP A 105 6.41 -4.47 15.56
C TRP A 105 7.38 -3.32 15.37
N ASN A 106 8.22 -3.06 16.36
CA ASN A 106 9.31 -2.10 16.22
C ASN A 106 10.56 -2.78 15.61
N ARG A 107 10.46 -3.23 14.35
CA ARG A 107 11.58 -3.79 13.58
C ARG A 107 11.76 -3.03 12.26
N PRO A 108 12.98 -3.00 11.70
CA PRO A 108 13.19 -2.48 10.35
C PRO A 108 12.36 -3.29 9.33
N SER A 109 11.48 -2.61 8.60
CA SER A 109 10.62 -3.21 7.58
C SER A 109 10.12 -2.17 6.60
N ASP A 110 9.48 -2.64 5.53
CA ASP A 110 8.86 -1.77 4.52
C ASP A 110 7.71 -0.92 5.11
N ALA A 111 7.13 -1.32 6.25
CA ALA A 111 6.11 -0.54 6.94
C ALA A 111 6.58 0.87 7.34
N TRP A 112 7.87 1.08 7.53
CA TRP A 112 8.46 2.36 7.95
C TRP A 112 9.03 3.19 6.80
N LEU A 113 8.90 2.73 5.56
CA LEU A 113 9.37 3.49 4.39
C LEU A 113 8.68 4.84 4.28
N ASN A 114 9.41 5.81 3.69
CA ASN A 114 8.94 7.18 3.41
C ASN A 114 8.54 7.99 4.65
N ILE A 115 9.06 7.65 5.81
CA ILE A 115 9.02 8.51 6.98
C ILE A 115 10.41 9.15 7.11
N TRP A 116 10.49 10.44 6.82
CA TRP A 116 11.74 11.18 6.87
C TRP A 116 12.38 11.11 8.26
N GLY A 117 13.69 10.91 8.31
CA GLY A 117 14.43 10.85 9.57
C GLY A 117 14.11 9.65 10.48
N MET A 118 13.33 8.67 10.01
CA MET A 118 12.95 7.49 10.81
C MET A 118 14.07 6.45 10.81
N LYS A 119 15.03 6.61 11.69
CA LYS A 119 16.02 5.58 12.01
C LYS A 119 15.52 4.71 13.17
N ALA A 120 16.33 3.75 13.58
CA ALA A 120 15.96 2.79 14.64
C ALA A 120 15.71 3.47 16.00
N GLU A 121 16.56 4.42 16.36
CA GLU A 121 16.46 5.12 17.65
C GLU A 121 15.26 6.07 17.70
N GLU A 122 15.03 6.84 16.64
CA GLU A 122 13.85 7.73 16.53
C GLU A 122 12.55 6.94 16.57
N ARG A 123 12.53 5.78 15.88
CA ARG A 123 11.37 4.89 15.93
C ARG A 123 11.16 4.34 17.35
N LYS A 124 12.23 3.87 18.00
CA LYS A 124 12.18 3.36 19.37
C LYS A 124 11.67 4.43 20.34
N ALA A 125 12.18 5.66 20.23
CA ALA A 125 11.72 6.78 21.05
C ALA A 125 10.22 7.06 20.82
N ALA A 126 9.75 7.09 19.56
CA ALA A 126 8.34 7.29 19.26
C ALA A 126 7.45 6.19 19.86
N PHE A 127 7.85 4.91 19.76
CA PHE A 127 7.13 3.81 20.43
C PHE A 127 7.09 3.97 21.93
N GLN A 128 8.22 4.35 22.57
CA GLN A 128 8.30 4.56 24.01
C GLN A 128 7.33 5.65 24.47
N THR A 129 7.34 6.80 23.81
CA THR A 129 6.41 7.90 24.12
C THR A 129 4.95 7.48 23.95
N LEU A 130 4.61 6.77 22.87
CA LEU A 130 3.24 6.30 22.63
C LEU A 130 2.76 5.28 23.68
N LEU A 131 3.66 4.46 24.22
CA LEU A 131 3.36 3.54 25.32
C LEU A 131 3.15 4.28 26.64
N GLU A 132 3.99 5.28 26.94
CA GLU A 132 3.86 6.13 28.14
C GLU A 132 2.55 6.94 28.11
N GLU A 133 2.18 7.45 26.94
CA GLU A 133 0.89 8.14 26.69
C GLU A 133 -0.31 7.17 26.67
N LYS A 134 -0.08 5.87 26.78
CA LYS A 134 -1.12 4.81 26.69
C LYS A 134 -1.89 4.82 25.37
N ALA A 135 -1.29 5.33 24.31
CA ALA A 135 -1.86 5.34 22.96
C ALA A 135 -1.72 3.97 22.25
N LEU A 136 -0.81 3.10 22.73
CA LEU A 136 -0.59 1.77 22.21
C LEU A 136 -0.83 0.68 23.25
N LEU A 137 -1.28 -0.49 22.76
CA LEU A 137 -1.28 -1.75 23.48
C LEU A 137 -0.11 -2.61 23.03
N THR A 138 0.50 -3.31 23.99
CA THR A 138 1.52 -4.32 23.71
C THR A 138 0.86 -5.70 23.60
N ILE A 139 1.07 -6.37 22.47
CA ILE A 139 0.51 -7.68 22.16
C ILE A 139 1.65 -8.70 22.08
N ARG A 140 1.46 -9.84 22.70
CA ARG A 140 2.35 -10.98 22.58
C ARG A 140 1.66 -12.08 21.79
N VAL A 141 2.31 -12.54 20.73
CA VAL A 141 1.81 -13.62 19.87
C VAL A 141 2.67 -14.86 20.11
N SER A 142 2.02 -16.00 20.35
CA SER A 142 2.72 -17.26 20.54
C SER A 142 3.58 -17.59 19.32
N GLY A 143 4.83 -17.98 19.55
CA GLY A 143 5.80 -18.28 18.48
C GLY A 143 6.52 -17.05 17.90
N ILE A 144 6.15 -15.83 18.29
CA ILE A 144 6.86 -14.59 17.90
C ILE A 144 7.58 -14.02 19.11
N LYS A 145 8.89 -13.83 18.97
CA LYS A 145 9.74 -13.33 20.10
C LYS A 145 9.46 -11.86 20.40
N GLU A 146 9.23 -11.06 19.37
CA GLU A 146 9.05 -9.63 19.47
C GLU A 146 7.63 -9.27 19.89
N SER A 147 7.49 -8.22 20.68
CA SER A 147 6.19 -7.61 20.96
C SER A 147 5.63 -6.93 19.72
N LEU A 148 4.33 -7.06 19.53
CA LEU A 148 3.55 -6.34 18.53
C LEU A 148 2.75 -5.22 19.22
N PHE A 149 2.32 -4.25 18.46
CA PHE A 149 1.63 -3.08 18.96
C PHE A 149 0.42 -2.75 18.09
N CYS A 150 -0.70 -2.43 18.71
CA CYS A 150 -1.90 -1.86 18.07
C CYS A 150 -2.33 -0.59 18.81
N HIS A 151 -3.27 0.16 18.26
CA HIS A 151 -3.85 1.31 18.94
C HIS A 151 -4.57 0.88 20.21
N ALA A 152 -4.52 1.70 21.25
CA ALA A 152 -5.26 1.44 22.47
C ALA A 152 -6.79 1.48 22.26
N GLU A 153 -7.24 2.24 21.27
CA GLU A 153 -8.64 2.32 20.83
C GLU A 153 -9.16 1.00 20.26
N ASP A 154 -8.28 0.15 19.73
CA ASP A 154 -8.63 -1.15 19.14
C ASP A 154 -8.78 -2.27 20.19
N ARG A 155 -8.77 -1.94 21.49
CA ARG A 155 -8.87 -2.92 22.59
C ARG A 155 -10.08 -3.84 22.49
N ASP A 156 -11.25 -3.26 22.22
CA ASP A 156 -12.50 -4.02 22.14
C ASP A 156 -12.52 -4.92 20.91
N LEU A 157 -12.05 -4.40 19.78
CA LEU A 157 -11.86 -5.17 18.54
C LEU A 157 -10.89 -6.36 18.77
N LEU A 158 -9.79 -6.12 19.45
CA LEU A 158 -8.82 -7.17 19.80
C LEU A 158 -9.46 -8.23 20.72
N THR A 159 -10.22 -7.80 21.70
CA THR A 159 -10.93 -8.70 22.62
C THR A 159 -11.95 -9.54 21.86
N GLU A 160 -12.69 -8.94 20.95
CA GLU A 160 -13.62 -9.65 20.07
C GLU A 160 -12.91 -10.64 19.17
N ALA A 161 -11.80 -10.24 18.54
CA ALA A 161 -10.99 -11.10 17.68
C ALA A 161 -10.38 -12.30 18.42
N CYS A 162 -10.04 -12.15 19.70
CA CYS A 162 -9.53 -13.22 20.56
C CYS A 162 -10.67 -14.12 21.13
N SER A 163 -11.93 -13.75 20.93
CA SER A 163 -13.05 -14.59 21.40
C SER A 163 -13.23 -15.81 20.50
N GLU A 164 -13.74 -16.92 21.08
CA GLU A 164 -14.00 -18.18 20.33
C GLU A 164 -15.22 -18.09 19.38
N LYS A 165 -15.56 -16.91 18.91
CA LYS A 165 -16.66 -16.74 17.95
C LYS A 165 -16.30 -17.39 16.61
N HIS A 166 -17.20 -18.17 16.06
CA HIS A 166 -17.07 -18.73 14.72
C HIS A 166 -17.30 -17.63 13.68
N PHE A 167 -16.25 -17.24 12.98
CA PHE A 167 -16.36 -16.36 11.83
C PHE A 167 -16.68 -17.17 10.57
N THR A 168 -17.61 -16.66 9.75
CA THR A 168 -17.80 -17.20 8.40
C THR A 168 -16.55 -16.97 7.60
N ARG A 169 -15.94 -18.05 7.11
CA ARG A 169 -14.72 -17.97 6.31
C ARG A 169 -15.01 -17.27 4.98
N ARG A 170 -14.45 -16.09 4.81
CA ARG A 170 -14.50 -15.35 3.55
C ARG A 170 -13.24 -15.66 2.75
N CYS A 171 -13.37 -15.57 1.42
CA CYS A 171 -12.23 -15.62 0.50
C CYS A 171 -12.10 -14.27 -0.16
N GLU A 172 -10.91 -13.65 -0.05
CA GLU A 172 -10.61 -12.32 -0.57
C GLU A 172 -9.28 -12.31 -1.31
N LEU A 173 -9.21 -11.49 -2.35
CA LEU A 173 -7.98 -11.17 -3.06
C LEU A 173 -7.42 -9.86 -2.50
N LEU A 174 -6.17 -9.87 -2.09
CA LEU A 174 -5.51 -8.67 -1.59
C LEU A 174 -4.72 -7.97 -2.70
N ALA A 175 -4.82 -6.65 -2.76
CA ALA A 175 -4.00 -5.86 -3.67
C ALA A 175 -2.52 -5.90 -3.21
N PRO A 176 -1.53 -5.83 -4.12
CA PRO A 176 -0.11 -5.86 -3.75
C PRO A 176 0.32 -4.72 -2.82
N LEU A 177 -0.43 -3.62 -2.82
CA LEU A 177 -0.22 -2.43 -1.98
C LEU A 177 -1.24 -2.34 -0.83
N ASP A 178 -1.95 -3.41 -0.53
CA ASP A 178 -2.82 -3.48 0.64
C ASP A 178 -2.00 -3.23 1.92
N PRO A 179 -2.45 -2.37 2.85
CA PRO A 179 -1.73 -2.09 4.09
C PRO A 179 -1.38 -3.35 4.88
N LEU A 180 -2.22 -4.37 4.88
CA LEU A 180 -1.93 -5.66 5.52
C LEU A 180 -0.62 -6.29 5.01
N LEU A 181 -0.26 -6.06 3.74
CA LEU A 181 0.95 -6.62 3.11
C LEU A 181 2.19 -5.73 3.21
N TRP A 182 2.11 -4.58 3.86
CA TRP A 182 3.23 -3.63 3.92
C TRP A 182 4.42 -4.15 4.71
N ASP A 183 4.19 -4.82 5.84
CA ASP A 183 5.28 -5.48 6.55
C ASP A 183 5.37 -6.96 6.15
N ARG A 184 6.08 -7.23 5.09
CA ARG A 184 6.23 -8.59 4.53
C ARG A 184 6.89 -9.55 5.50
N ARG A 185 7.79 -9.07 6.35
CA ARG A 185 8.44 -9.90 7.38
C ARG A 185 7.46 -10.25 8.49
N LEU A 186 6.57 -9.33 8.84
CA LEU A 186 5.51 -9.60 9.81
C LEU A 186 4.50 -10.61 9.25
N ILE A 187 4.09 -10.45 7.99
CA ILE A 187 3.21 -11.42 7.33
C ILE A 187 3.84 -12.82 7.31
N GLU A 188 5.12 -12.91 6.99
CA GLU A 188 5.82 -14.19 7.02
C GLU A 188 5.89 -14.78 8.43
N ALA A 189 6.17 -13.96 9.44
CA ALA A 189 6.22 -14.39 10.84
C ALA A 189 4.85 -14.83 11.37
N LEU A 190 3.76 -14.11 11.06
CA LEU A 190 2.42 -14.40 11.54
C LEU A 190 1.74 -15.55 10.80
N PHE A 191 1.93 -15.65 9.49
CA PHE A 191 1.14 -16.52 8.62
C PHE A 191 1.98 -17.58 7.90
N GLY A 192 3.32 -17.52 7.98
CA GLY A 192 4.22 -18.36 7.18
C GLY A 192 4.10 -18.10 5.67
N PHE A 193 3.62 -16.93 5.28
CA PHE A 193 3.36 -16.56 3.89
C PHE A 193 4.36 -15.53 3.40
N SER A 194 5.21 -15.92 2.45
CA SER A 194 6.16 -15.02 1.81
C SER A 194 5.58 -14.43 0.53
N TYR A 195 5.51 -13.10 0.45
CA TYR A 195 4.96 -12.40 -0.70
C TYR A 195 5.92 -11.37 -1.27
N LYS A 196 6.07 -11.39 -2.60
CA LYS A 196 6.78 -10.37 -3.37
C LYS A 196 5.94 -9.96 -4.58
N TRP A 197 5.75 -8.68 -4.76
CA TRP A 197 5.14 -8.17 -5.99
C TRP A 197 6.18 -8.12 -7.11
N GLU A 198 5.98 -8.89 -8.17
CA GLU A 198 6.99 -9.12 -9.20
C GLU A 198 6.86 -8.19 -10.42
N ILE A 199 6.04 -7.14 -10.34
CA ILE A 199 5.82 -6.21 -11.45
C ILE A 199 7.12 -5.60 -12.00
N TYR A 200 8.09 -5.32 -11.12
CA TYR A 200 9.41 -4.78 -11.48
C TYR A 200 10.48 -5.86 -11.71
N THR A 201 10.11 -7.13 -11.56
CA THR A 201 11.04 -8.24 -11.81
C THR A 201 11.05 -8.54 -13.29
N PRO A 202 12.24 -8.65 -13.95
CA PRO A 202 12.33 -9.06 -15.34
C PRO A 202 11.61 -10.39 -15.60
N THR A 203 10.97 -10.53 -16.75
CA THR A 203 10.08 -11.66 -17.06
C THR A 203 10.70 -13.03 -16.78
N GLY A 204 11.96 -13.25 -17.19
CA GLY A 204 12.66 -14.52 -16.98
C GLY A 204 13.04 -14.82 -15.53
N HIS A 205 12.87 -13.87 -14.61
CA HIS A 205 13.16 -14.02 -13.18
C HIS A 205 11.91 -14.01 -12.29
N ARG A 206 10.72 -13.95 -12.89
CA ARG A 206 9.45 -14.02 -12.16
C ARG A 206 9.15 -15.46 -11.77
N LYS A 207 8.81 -15.64 -10.50
CA LYS A 207 8.42 -16.96 -9.97
C LYS A 207 6.94 -17.25 -10.18
N TYR A 208 6.10 -16.22 -10.08
CA TYR A 208 4.65 -16.36 -10.07
C TYR A 208 3.93 -15.59 -11.18
N GLY A 209 4.54 -14.56 -11.76
CA GLY A 209 3.91 -13.79 -12.84
C GLY A 209 3.95 -12.28 -12.61
N TYR A 210 3.38 -11.54 -13.57
CA TYR A 210 3.45 -10.09 -13.58
C TYR A 210 2.61 -9.44 -12.46
N TYR A 211 1.38 -9.93 -12.29
CA TYR A 211 0.43 -9.37 -11.34
C TYR A 211 -0.30 -10.49 -10.60
N THR A 212 0.30 -10.92 -9.51
CA THR A 212 -0.25 -11.97 -8.66
C THR A 212 -0.82 -11.38 -7.39
N LEU A 213 -2.03 -11.80 -7.05
CA LEU A 213 -2.79 -11.36 -5.89
C LEU A 213 -2.77 -12.44 -4.80
N PRO A 214 -2.38 -12.13 -3.55
CA PRO A 214 -2.55 -13.05 -2.43
C PRO A 214 -4.02 -13.41 -2.22
N ILE A 215 -4.28 -14.67 -1.89
CA ILE A 215 -5.60 -15.22 -1.56
C ILE A 215 -5.67 -15.38 -0.05
N LEU A 216 -6.50 -14.57 0.61
CA LEU A 216 -6.81 -14.71 2.02
C LEU A 216 -8.11 -15.53 2.15
N TYR A 217 -8.07 -16.64 2.89
CA TYR A 217 -9.24 -17.46 3.18
C TYR A 217 -9.43 -17.64 4.68
N GLY A 218 -10.46 -17.02 5.22
CA GLY A 218 -10.64 -16.90 6.66
C GLY A 218 -9.45 -16.14 7.25
N GLU A 219 -8.70 -16.78 8.12
CA GLU A 219 -7.58 -16.21 8.85
C GLU A 219 -6.20 -16.60 8.28
N ARG A 220 -6.14 -17.13 7.05
CA ARG A 220 -4.89 -17.67 6.49
C ARG A 220 -4.73 -17.31 5.02
N PHE A 221 -3.49 -17.11 4.61
CA PHE A 221 -3.16 -17.06 3.20
C PHE A 221 -3.21 -18.46 2.61
N ALA A 222 -4.16 -18.69 1.71
CA ALA A 222 -4.31 -19.96 1.00
C ALA A 222 -3.30 -20.10 -0.14
N GLY A 223 -2.84 -18.98 -0.70
CA GLY A 223 -1.93 -18.95 -1.83
C GLY A 223 -1.95 -17.60 -2.54
N ARG A 224 -1.76 -17.67 -3.85
CA ARG A 224 -1.81 -16.50 -4.75
C ARG A 224 -2.37 -16.88 -6.10
N ALA A 225 -2.96 -15.92 -6.81
CA ALA A 225 -3.50 -16.11 -8.14
C ALA A 225 -3.01 -15.04 -9.11
N GLU A 226 -2.69 -15.43 -10.32
CA GLU A 226 -2.48 -14.50 -11.43
C GLU A 226 -3.80 -14.31 -12.17
N ILE A 227 -4.27 -13.07 -12.19
CA ILE A 227 -5.57 -12.69 -12.72
C ILE A 227 -5.39 -11.49 -13.65
N VAL A 228 -6.01 -11.54 -14.81
CA VAL A 228 -5.95 -10.46 -15.80
C VAL A 228 -7.36 -10.02 -16.16
N CYS A 229 -7.58 -8.71 -16.14
CA CYS A 229 -8.80 -8.09 -16.65
C CYS A 229 -8.56 -7.66 -18.10
N GLU A 230 -9.17 -8.35 -19.03
CA GLU A 230 -9.13 -8.07 -20.47
C GLU A 230 -10.24 -7.06 -20.80
N ARG A 231 -9.95 -5.79 -20.57
CA ARG A 231 -10.94 -4.69 -20.64
C ARG A 231 -11.68 -4.60 -21.97
N LYS A 232 -10.99 -4.88 -23.08
CA LYS A 232 -11.61 -4.84 -24.42
C LYS A 232 -12.62 -5.95 -24.65
N GLU A 233 -12.46 -7.07 -23.96
CA GLU A 233 -13.29 -8.26 -24.08
C GLU A 233 -14.29 -8.39 -22.92
N HIS A 234 -14.29 -7.44 -22.00
CA HIS A 234 -15.09 -7.50 -20.76
C HIS A 234 -14.96 -8.83 -20.03
N ALA A 235 -13.74 -9.42 -20.04
CA ALA A 235 -13.46 -10.73 -19.50
C ALA A 235 -12.43 -10.68 -18.37
N LEU A 236 -12.65 -11.49 -17.33
CA LEU A 236 -11.66 -11.74 -16.27
C LEU A 236 -11.06 -13.12 -16.51
N THR A 237 -9.76 -13.19 -16.71
CA THR A 237 -9.04 -14.46 -16.92
C THR A 237 -8.24 -14.83 -15.69
N VAL A 238 -8.53 -15.96 -15.06
CA VAL A 238 -7.72 -16.58 -14.00
C VAL A 238 -6.69 -17.47 -14.68
N LYS A 239 -5.44 -16.99 -14.73
CA LYS A 239 -4.36 -17.68 -15.45
C LYS A 239 -3.77 -18.82 -14.67
N ASN A 240 -3.46 -18.57 -13.40
CA ASN A 240 -2.83 -19.59 -12.55
C ASN A 240 -3.15 -19.36 -11.08
N ILE A 241 -3.07 -20.43 -10.28
CA ILE A 241 -3.22 -20.41 -8.83
C ILE A 241 -2.09 -21.24 -8.24
N TRP A 242 -1.36 -20.66 -7.28
CA TRP A 242 -0.34 -21.37 -6.50
C TRP A 242 -0.82 -21.42 -5.06
N LEU A 243 -1.11 -22.63 -4.60
CA LEU A 243 -1.60 -22.89 -3.25
C LEU A 243 -0.43 -23.21 -2.32
N GLU A 244 -0.46 -22.66 -1.10
CA GLU A 244 0.56 -22.93 -0.07
C GLU A 244 0.32 -24.27 0.61
N ARG A 245 -0.92 -24.77 0.56
CA ARG A 245 -1.35 -26.06 1.18
C ARG A 245 -2.46 -26.68 0.37
N LYS A 246 -2.74 -27.96 0.63
CA LYS A 246 -3.98 -28.60 0.17
C LYS A 246 -5.17 -27.82 0.72
N VAL A 247 -6.12 -27.55 -0.12
CA VAL A 247 -7.33 -26.77 0.20
C VAL A 247 -8.55 -27.70 0.23
N SER A 248 -9.58 -27.29 0.94
CA SER A 248 -10.84 -28.04 1.03
C SER A 248 -11.78 -27.71 -0.14
N PRO A 249 -12.76 -28.55 -0.46
CA PRO A 249 -13.81 -28.21 -1.42
C PRO A 249 -14.49 -26.88 -1.10
N SER A 250 -14.74 -26.58 0.17
CA SER A 250 -15.30 -25.30 0.62
C SER A 250 -14.43 -24.09 0.27
N PHE A 251 -13.11 -24.25 0.17
CA PHE A 251 -12.25 -23.20 -0.35
C PHE A 251 -12.48 -22.96 -1.84
N ALA A 252 -12.57 -24.02 -2.63
CA ALA A 252 -12.76 -23.89 -4.08
C ALA A 252 -14.05 -23.11 -4.39
N ASP A 253 -15.15 -23.41 -3.69
CA ASP A 253 -16.42 -22.69 -3.83
C ASP A 253 -16.29 -21.23 -3.37
N ALA A 254 -15.69 -20.99 -2.22
CA ALA A 254 -15.46 -19.63 -1.71
C ALA A 254 -14.57 -18.80 -2.65
N PHE A 255 -13.55 -19.43 -3.25
CA PHE A 255 -12.66 -18.78 -4.21
C PHE A 255 -13.40 -18.45 -5.51
N ARG A 256 -14.20 -19.37 -6.06
CA ARG A 256 -15.06 -19.09 -7.24
C ARG A 256 -16.00 -17.90 -6.96
N GLY A 257 -16.63 -17.88 -5.79
CA GLY A 257 -17.45 -16.76 -5.35
C GLY A 257 -16.66 -15.45 -5.23
N CYS A 258 -15.42 -15.49 -4.76
CA CYS A 258 -14.52 -14.34 -4.69
C CYS A 258 -14.19 -13.83 -6.11
N ILE A 259 -13.86 -14.71 -7.04
CA ILE A 259 -13.58 -14.36 -8.45
C ILE A 259 -14.81 -13.74 -9.11
N ALA A 260 -16.00 -14.23 -8.83
CA ALA A 260 -17.24 -13.66 -9.36
C ALA A 260 -17.46 -12.20 -8.86
N ARG A 261 -17.24 -11.95 -7.55
CA ARG A 261 -17.28 -10.58 -7.00
C ARG A 261 -16.21 -9.70 -7.63
N PHE A 262 -15.00 -10.21 -7.83
CA PHE A 262 -13.89 -9.48 -8.42
C PHE A 262 -14.13 -9.16 -9.91
N ALA A 263 -14.75 -10.07 -10.67
CA ALA A 263 -15.18 -9.81 -12.04
C ALA A 263 -16.22 -8.68 -12.10
N LYS A 264 -17.24 -8.74 -11.23
CA LYS A 264 -18.25 -7.68 -11.14
C LYS A 264 -17.63 -6.31 -10.79
N PHE A 265 -16.71 -6.28 -9.84
CA PHE A 265 -15.98 -5.05 -9.46
C PHE A 265 -15.20 -4.44 -10.62
N ASN A 266 -14.63 -5.28 -11.50
CA ASN A 266 -13.89 -4.84 -12.69
C ASN A 266 -14.77 -4.64 -13.94
N ALA A 267 -16.10 -4.69 -13.81
CA ALA A 267 -17.06 -4.61 -14.93
C ALA A 267 -16.80 -5.66 -16.02
N CYS A 268 -16.38 -6.87 -15.61
CA CYS A 268 -16.23 -8.02 -16.50
C CYS A 268 -17.52 -8.82 -16.55
N GLU A 269 -17.97 -9.17 -17.76
CA GLU A 269 -19.21 -9.91 -18.03
C GLU A 269 -18.98 -11.42 -18.08
N SER A 270 -17.72 -11.85 -18.29
CA SER A 270 -17.34 -13.25 -18.36
C SER A 270 -16.11 -13.56 -17.51
N ILE A 271 -15.99 -14.82 -17.06
CA ILE A 271 -14.86 -15.34 -16.34
C ILE A 271 -14.30 -16.53 -17.12
N ARG A 272 -13.01 -16.46 -17.42
CA ARG A 272 -12.25 -17.52 -18.10
C ARG A 272 -11.27 -18.15 -17.11
N TRP A 273 -11.16 -19.45 -17.17
CA TRP A 273 -10.21 -20.22 -16.36
C TRP A 273 -9.21 -20.89 -17.29
N GLU A 274 -7.94 -20.68 -17.08
CA GLU A 274 -6.92 -21.46 -17.76
C GLU A 274 -6.75 -22.84 -17.08
N LYS A 275 -6.33 -23.84 -17.84
CA LYS A 275 -6.19 -25.24 -17.36
C LYS A 275 -5.36 -25.35 -16.09
N ALA A 276 -4.31 -24.53 -15.95
CA ALA A 276 -3.47 -24.51 -14.76
C ALA A 276 -4.24 -24.04 -13.52
N ALA A 277 -5.09 -23.04 -13.65
CA ALA A 277 -5.92 -22.54 -12.56
C ALA A 277 -7.04 -23.51 -12.19
N GLU A 278 -7.69 -24.13 -13.18
CA GLU A 278 -8.70 -25.18 -12.93
C GLU A 278 -8.09 -26.39 -12.21
N GLY A 279 -6.93 -26.84 -12.69
CA GLY A 279 -6.23 -27.98 -12.10
C GLY A 279 -5.83 -27.76 -10.65
N ALA A 280 -5.50 -26.54 -10.25
CA ALA A 280 -5.16 -26.20 -8.88
C ALA A 280 -6.37 -26.29 -7.91
N LEU A 281 -7.59 -26.22 -8.42
CA LEU A 281 -8.84 -26.33 -7.63
C LEU A 281 -9.46 -27.73 -7.67
N LEU A 282 -8.96 -28.62 -8.52
CA LEU A 282 -9.35 -30.03 -8.54
C LEU A 282 -8.59 -30.75 -7.41
N ILE A 283 -9.27 -31.11 -6.39
CA ILE A 283 -8.75 -31.81 -5.18
C ILE A 283 -9.11 -33.29 -5.25
#